data_e63c2cc7011bc09647ae4e2275080819
#
_entry.id   e63c2cc7011bc09647ae4e2275080819
#
_cell.length_a   1.000
_cell.length_b   1.000
_cell.length_c   1.000
_cell.angle_alpha   90.00
_cell.angle_beta   90.00
_cell.angle_gamma   90.00
#
_symmetry.space_group_name_H-M   'P 1'
#
loop_
_entity.id
_entity.type
_entity.pdbx_description
1 polymer ?
#
loop_
_entity_poly.entity_id
_entity_poly.type
_entity_poly.pdbx_seq_one_letter_code
_entity_poly.pdbx_strand_id
1 'polypeptide(L)'
;MEERTGEVPGMPELSQETERRGAVLPLGLAEVTGPSMVPTLYHGDRLVVQYGARVRPGDVVVLRHPFQQDLLVVKRAAERREGGWWVLGDNAYAGGDSTDYGTVPEELILGKVWFRYRPRPAGRRSPLAVARWVLSAARPVLSDRSASRRLRAR
;
A
#
# COMPACT_ATOMS: atom_id res chain seq x y z
N MET A 1 7.69 52.91 -44.32
CA MET A 1 7.16 52.58 -42.99
C MET A 1 7.07 51.08 -42.97
N GLU A 2 8.16 50.41 -42.58
CA GLU A 2 8.26 48.95 -42.55
C GLU A 2 7.94 48.47 -41.14
N GLU A 3 6.86 47.76 -41.03
CA GLU A 3 6.45 47.06 -39.82
C GLU A 3 7.26 45.75 -39.70
N ARG A 4 8.27 45.72 -38.82
CA ARG A 4 9.01 44.52 -38.48
C ARG A 4 8.15 43.68 -37.56
N THR A 5 7.56 42.65 -38.11
CA THR A 5 6.97 41.57 -37.36
C THR A 5 8.07 40.85 -36.56
N GLY A 6 8.06 41.03 -35.23
CA GLY A 6 8.96 40.32 -34.32
C GLY A 6 8.63 38.86 -34.26
N GLU A 7 9.52 38.05 -34.80
CA GLU A 7 9.50 36.58 -34.64
C GLU A 7 9.85 36.22 -33.21
N VAL A 8 8.93 35.64 -32.50
CA VAL A 8 9.14 35.14 -31.15
C VAL A 8 9.94 33.83 -31.25
N PRO A 9 11.14 33.72 -30.65
CA PRO A 9 11.89 32.47 -30.66
C PRO A 9 11.11 31.39 -29.97
N GLY A 10 10.99 30.23 -30.64
CA GLY A 10 10.21 29.09 -30.22
C GLY A 10 10.56 28.63 -28.81
N MET A 11 9.51 28.45 -28.01
CA MET A 11 9.58 27.71 -26.77
C MET A 11 9.95 26.26 -27.13
N PRO A 12 10.94 25.66 -26.47
CA PRO A 12 11.21 24.25 -26.68
C PRO A 12 10.02 23.42 -26.20
N GLU A 13 9.58 22.53 -27.07
CA GLU A 13 8.52 21.54 -26.79
C GLU A 13 8.88 20.68 -25.58
N LEU A 14 8.39 21.08 -24.41
CA LEU A 14 8.46 20.28 -23.17
C LEU A 14 7.50 19.06 -23.19
N SER A 15 6.77 18.88 -24.28
CA SER A 15 5.72 17.85 -24.36
C SER A 15 6.21 16.47 -24.82
N GLN A 16 7.43 16.31 -25.32
CA GLN A 16 7.90 15.03 -25.86
C GLN A 16 8.88 14.28 -24.94
N GLU A 17 9.39 14.90 -23.89
CA GLU A 17 10.29 14.21 -22.95
C GLU A 17 9.56 13.40 -21.87
N THR A 18 8.27 13.63 -21.68
CA THR A 18 7.47 12.92 -20.67
C THR A 18 7.06 11.51 -21.11
N GLU A 19 7.02 11.23 -22.42
CA GLU A 19 6.60 9.91 -22.95
C GLU A 19 7.71 8.86 -22.98
N ARG A 20 8.97 9.22 -22.77
CA ARG A 20 10.10 8.27 -22.77
C ARG A 20 10.58 7.85 -21.38
N ARG A 21 10.02 8.37 -20.31
CA ARG A 21 10.22 7.79 -18.99
C ARG A 21 9.35 6.56 -18.91
N GLY A 22 9.96 5.38 -19.07
CA GLY A 22 9.32 4.12 -18.78
C GLY A 22 8.54 4.26 -17.48
N ALA A 23 7.30 3.77 -17.44
CA ALA A 23 6.38 3.95 -16.33
C ALA A 23 7.07 3.57 -15.01
N VAL A 24 7.61 4.56 -14.30
CA VAL A 24 8.12 4.36 -12.95
C VAL A 24 6.89 4.07 -12.11
N LEU A 25 6.72 2.81 -11.73
CA LEU A 25 5.64 2.43 -10.82
C LEU A 25 5.78 3.29 -9.56
N PRO A 26 4.74 4.01 -9.14
CA PRO A 26 4.79 4.85 -7.95
C PRO A 26 4.85 3.97 -6.70
N LEU A 27 6.06 3.57 -6.33
CA LEU A 27 6.32 2.71 -5.18
C LEU A 27 6.75 3.55 -3.99
N GLY A 28 6.32 3.13 -2.82
CA GLY A 28 6.73 3.69 -1.54
C GLY A 28 7.03 2.63 -0.52
N LEU A 29 7.62 3.05 0.60
CA LEU A 29 7.94 2.21 1.73
C LEU A 29 7.11 2.64 2.94
N ALA A 30 6.59 1.66 3.67
CA ALA A 30 5.91 1.86 4.94
C ALA A 30 6.39 0.83 5.97
N GLU A 31 6.28 1.16 7.25
CA GLU A 31 6.58 0.24 8.34
C GLU A 31 5.30 -0.09 9.10
N VAL A 32 5.14 -1.37 9.44
CA VAL A 32 3.98 -1.85 10.19
C VAL A 32 4.16 -1.55 11.68
N THR A 33 3.18 -0.87 12.25
CA THR A 33 3.08 -0.67 13.69
C THR A 33 1.80 -1.33 14.21
N GLY A 34 1.92 -2.04 15.32
CA GLY A 34 0.77 -2.70 15.96
C GLY A 34 0.41 -4.07 15.36
N PRO A 35 -0.58 -4.75 15.98
CA PRO A 35 -0.89 -6.16 15.72
C PRO A 35 -2.08 -6.38 14.78
N SER A 36 -2.70 -5.35 14.21
CA SER A 36 -4.00 -5.48 13.53
C SER A 36 -3.99 -6.40 12.31
N MET A 37 -2.84 -6.66 11.72
CA MET A 37 -2.68 -7.50 10.54
C MET A 37 -2.00 -8.84 10.81
N VAL A 38 -1.82 -9.21 12.07
CA VAL A 38 -1.33 -10.54 12.46
C VAL A 38 -2.37 -11.60 12.05
N PRO A 39 -1.96 -12.74 11.48
CA PRO A 39 -0.60 -13.25 11.28
C PRO A 39 0.07 -12.86 9.95
N THR A 40 -0.61 -12.10 9.09
CA THR A 40 -0.08 -11.72 7.76
C THR A 40 1.11 -10.77 7.88
N LEU A 41 0.97 -9.73 8.69
CA LEU A 41 2.00 -8.73 8.96
C LEU A 41 2.22 -8.56 10.46
N TYR A 42 3.46 -8.32 10.83
CA TYR A 42 3.86 -8.11 12.24
C TYR A 42 4.47 -6.73 12.41
N HIS A 43 4.44 -6.22 13.63
CA HIS A 43 5.14 -4.99 13.99
C HIS A 43 6.61 -5.03 13.54
N GLY A 44 7.07 -3.95 12.90
CA GLY A 44 8.43 -3.83 12.34
C GLY A 44 8.59 -4.40 10.92
N ASP A 45 7.59 -5.07 10.36
CA ASP A 45 7.64 -5.45 8.95
C ASP A 45 7.65 -4.18 8.07
N ARG A 46 8.49 -4.18 7.04
CA ARG A 46 8.56 -3.11 6.03
C ARG A 46 7.80 -3.54 4.79
N LEU A 47 7.04 -2.61 4.24
CA LEU A 47 6.14 -2.86 3.13
C LEU A 47 6.59 -2.09 1.90
N VAL A 48 6.53 -2.74 0.74
CA VAL A 48 6.57 -2.05 -0.56
C VAL A 48 5.14 -1.82 -1.00
N VAL A 49 4.77 -0.57 -1.16
CA VAL A 49 3.42 -0.12 -1.47
C VAL A 49 3.39 0.48 -2.87
N GLN A 50 2.47 0.02 -3.71
CA GLN A 50 2.18 0.65 -4.99
C GLN A 50 1.05 1.66 -4.80
N TYR A 51 1.37 2.95 -4.91
CA TYR A 51 0.38 4.03 -4.85
C TYR A 51 -0.51 4.06 -6.10
N GLY A 52 -1.77 4.44 -5.91
CA GLY A 52 -2.74 4.54 -7.00
C GLY A 52 -3.09 3.21 -7.69
N ALA A 53 -2.67 2.08 -7.14
CA ALA A 53 -2.98 0.77 -7.69
C ALA A 53 -4.48 0.45 -7.59
N ARG A 54 -5.01 -0.24 -8.60
CA ARG A 54 -6.36 -0.76 -8.54
C ARG A 54 -6.49 -1.83 -7.44
N VAL A 55 -7.34 -1.55 -6.47
CA VAL A 55 -7.63 -2.45 -5.35
C VAL A 55 -8.69 -3.48 -5.74
N ARG A 56 -8.52 -4.68 -5.24
CA ARG A 56 -9.46 -5.81 -5.40
C ARG A 56 -9.78 -6.41 -4.03
N PRO A 57 -10.96 -7.05 -3.87
CA PRO A 57 -11.25 -7.78 -2.64
C PRO A 57 -10.15 -8.79 -2.29
N GLY A 58 -9.70 -8.75 -1.04
CA GLY A 58 -8.59 -9.57 -0.54
C GLY A 58 -7.23 -8.89 -0.53
N ASP A 59 -7.06 -7.75 -1.20
CA ASP A 59 -5.79 -7.01 -1.19
C ASP A 59 -5.52 -6.38 0.17
N VAL A 60 -4.25 -6.34 0.54
CA VAL A 60 -3.79 -5.53 1.68
C VAL A 60 -3.48 -4.12 1.18
N VAL A 61 -4.04 -3.13 1.84
CA VAL A 61 -3.95 -1.73 1.44
C VAL A 61 -3.43 -0.84 2.56
N VAL A 62 -2.77 0.24 2.18
CA VAL A 62 -2.42 1.34 3.06
C VAL A 62 -3.44 2.45 2.82
N LEU A 63 -4.01 2.96 3.89
CA LEU A 63 -5.02 4.01 3.84
C LEU A 63 -4.80 5.07 4.92
N ARG A 64 -5.38 6.25 4.72
CA ARG A 64 -5.51 7.27 5.77
C ARG A 64 -6.69 6.91 6.66
N HIS A 65 -6.47 7.00 7.96
CA HIS A 65 -7.56 6.76 8.93
C HIS A 65 -8.68 7.79 8.72
N PRO A 66 -9.97 7.38 8.61
CA PRO A 66 -11.07 8.29 8.27
C PRO A 66 -11.24 9.49 9.21
N PHE A 67 -10.94 9.33 10.49
CA PHE A 67 -11.08 10.37 11.51
C PHE A 67 -9.74 10.97 11.97
N GLN A 68 -8.62 10.40 11.54
CA GLN A 68 -7.27 10.86 11.88
C GLN A 68 -6.41 10.82 10.62
N GLN A 69 -6.55 11.81 9.76
CA GLN A 69 -5.93 11.77 8.41
C GLN A 69 -4.40 11.76 8.42
N ASP A 70 -3.77 12.14 9.54
CA ASP A 70 -2.32 12.02 9.73
C ASP A 70 -1.88 10.58 10.04
N LEU A 71 -2.83 9.71 10.43
CA LEU A 71 -2.56 8.32 10.75
C LEU A 71 -2.73 7.45 9.51
N LEU A 72 -1.64 6.79 9.12
CA LEU A 72 -1.67 5.74 8.11
C LEU A 72 -1.90 4.39 8.77
N VAL A 73 -2.82 3.62 8.22
CA VAL A 73 -3.13 2.27 8.70
C VAL A 73 -3.06 1.27 7.56
N VAL A 74 -2.75 0.03 7.91
CA VAL A 74 -2.70 -1.10 6.97
C VAL A 74 -3.84 -2.04 7.32
N LYS A 75 -4.67 -2.36 6.35
CA LYS A 75 -5.85 -3.23 6.51
C LYS A 75 -6.04 -4.08 5.25
N ARG A 76 -6.93 -5.06 5.34
CA ARG A 76 -7.36 -5.85 4.17
C ARG A 76 -8.63 -5.26 3.59
N ALA A 77 -8.64 -4.97 2.30
CA ALA A 77 -9.85 -4.59 1.57
C ALA A 77 -10.75 -5.83 1.44
N ALA A 78 -11.75 -5.92 2.29
CA ALA A 78 -12.62 -7.09 2.37
C ALA A 78 -13.65 -7.12 1.25
N GLU A 79 -14.33 -6.02 1.02
CA GLU A 79 -15.33 -5.87 -0.03
C GLU A 79 -15.50 -4.41 -0.45
N ARG A 80 -15.95 -4.24 -1.69
CA ARG A 80 -16.40 -2.93 -2.14
C ARG A 80 -17.84 -2.71 -1.71
N ARG A 81 -18.11 -1.55 -1.16
CA ARG A 81 -19.46 -1.09 -0.79
C ARG A 81 -19.75 0.25 -1.46
N GLU A 82 -20.99 0.69 -1.37
CA GLU A 82 -21.35 2.05 -1.77
C GLU A 82 -20.50 3.06 -1.00
N GLY A 83 -19.87 3.99 -1.73
CA GLY A 83 -19.00 5.02 -1.18
C GLY A 83 -17.56 4.59 -0.88
N GLY A 84 -17.16 3.33 -1.13
CA GLY A 84 -15.76 2.94 -0.95
C GLY A 84 -15.52 1.49 -0.60
N TRP A 85 -14.66 1.25 0.41
CA TRP A 85 -14.19 -0.06 0.80
C TRP A 85 -14.51 -0.38 2.26
N TRP A 86 -15.00 -1.60 2.48
CA TRP A 86 -15.02 -2.20 3.81
C TRP A 86 -13.68 -2.84 4.07
N VAL A 87 -12.93 -2.32 5.03
CA VAL A 87 -11.58 -2.78 5.35
C VAL A 87 -11.55 -3.42 6.72
N LEU A 88 -10.82 -4.52 6.85
CA LEU A 88 -10.73 -5.29 8.09
C LEU A 88 -9.27 -5.60 8.45
N GLY A 89 -8.98 -5.64 9.74
CA GLY A 89 -7.74 -6.22 10.24
C GLY A 89 -7.79 -7.75 10.18
N ASP A 90 -6.67 -8.39 9.85
CA ASP A 90 -6.57 -9.86 9.88
C ASP A 90 -6.65 -10.39 11.32
N ASN A 91 -6.28 -9.56 12.31
CA ASN A 91 -6.45 -9.84 13.72
C ASN A 91 -7.76 -9.25 14.25
N ALA A 92 -8.75 -10.10 14.45
CA ALA A 92 -10.08 -9.72 14.94
C ALA A 92 -10.09 -9.01 16.30
N TYR A 93 -9.06 -9.24 17.12
CA TYR A 93 -9.00 -8.71 18.48
C TYR A 93 -8.36 -7.33 18.57
N ALA A 94 -7.76 -6.84 17.47
CA ALA A 94 -7.02 -5.59 17.51
C ALA A 94 -7.89 -4.33 17.29
N GLY A 95 -9.09 -4.47 16.71
CA GLY A 95 -9.96 -3.33 16.38
C GLY A 95 -9.37 -2.35 15.35
N GLY A 96 -9.92 -1.12 15.31
CA GLY A 96 -9.43 -0.05 14.46
C GLY A 96 -9.61 -0.33 12.96
N ASP A 97 -10.75 -0.89 12.58
CA ASP A 97 -11.10 -1.16 11.19
C ASP A 97 -12.55 -0.71 10.87
N SER A 98 -13.10 -1.12 9.74
CA SER A 98 -14.45 -0.69 9.33
C SER A 98 -15.57 -1.07 10.29
N THR A 99 -15.33 -2.02 11.21
CA THR A 99 -16.30 -2.32 12.27
C THR A 99 -16.44 -1.17 13.25
N ASP A 100 -15.39 -0.35 13.39
CA ASP A 100 -15.38 0.82 14.28
C ASP A 100 -15.78 2.10 13.55
N TYR A 101 -15.33 2.29 12.29
CA TYR A 101 -15.50 3.58 11.58
C TYR A 101 -16.27 3.49 10.24
N GLY A 102 -16.77 2.32 9.87
CA GLY A 102 -17.58 2.15 8.66
C GLY A 102 -16.79 2.06 7.37
N THR A 103 -17.48 2.26 6.26
CA THR A 103 -16.90 2.22 4.91
C THR A 103 -15.89 3.35 4.72
N VAL A 104 -14.71 3.00 4.19
CA VAL A 104 -13.64 3.95 3.90
C VAL A 104 -13.79 4.48 2.49
N PRO A 105 -13.89 5.79 2.29
CA PRO A 105 -13.90 6.40 0.96
C PRO A 105 -12.67 5.99 0.14
N GLU A 106 -12.88 5.82 -1.17
CA GLU A 106 -11.81 5.34 -2.05
C GLU A 106 -10.60 6.29 -2.10
N GLU A 107 -10.83 7.58 -1.99
CA GLU A 107 -9.79 8.61 -1.96
C GLU A 107 -8.85 8.52 -0.74
N LEU A 108 -9.25 7.82 0.33
CA LEU A 108 -8.39 7.57 1.49
C LEU A 108 -7.50 6.33 1.31
N ILE A 109 -7.78 5.50 0.31
CA ILE A 109 -6.92 4.36 -0.02
C ILE A 109 -5.72 4.87 -0.81
N LEU A 110 -4.54 4.81 -0.22
CA LEU A 110 -3.32 5.33 -0.84
C LEU A 110 -2.69 4.35 -1.82
N GLY A 111 -2.68 3.08 -1.48
CA GLY A 111 -2.06 2.08 -2.33
C GLY A 111 -2.22 0.65 -1.83
N LYS A 112 -1.74 -0.26 -2.67
CA LYS A 112 -1.74 -1.70 -2.42
C LYS A 112 -0.37 -2.16 -1.99
N VAL A 113 -0.32 -3.03 -0.99
CA VAL A 113 0.92 -3.68 -0.54
C VAL A 113 1.27 -4.83 -1.49
N TRP A 114 2.48 -4.79 -2.04
CA TRP A 114 3.01 -5.84 -2.90
C TRP A 114 3.85 -6.84 -2.16
N PHE A 115 4.82 -6.33 -1.38
CA PHE A 115 5.80 -7.13 -0.67
C PHE A 115 5.93 -6.66 0.77
N ARG A 116 6.23 -7.61 1.66
CA ARG A 116 6.76 -7.33 2.98
C ARG A 116 8.21 -7.79 3.08
N TYR A 117 8.99 -7.03 3.78
CA TYR A 117 10.33 -7.37 4.21
C TYR A 117 10.37 -7.39 5.73
N ARG A 118 10.82 -8.49 6.31
CA ARG A 118 10.97 -8.63 7.76
C ARG A 118 12.42 -8.41 8.14
N PRO A 119 12.79 -7.32 8.83
CA PRO A 119 14.15 -7.07 9.28
C PRO A 119 14.65 -8.22 10.15
N ARG A 120 15.96 -8.47 10.06
CA ARG A 120 16.60 -9.52 10.83
C ARG A 120 16.65 -9.15 12.31
N PRO A 121 16.25 -10.04 13.24
CA PRO A 121 16.49 -9.82 14.65
C PRO A 121 18.00 -9.75 14.93
N ALA A 122 18.44 -8.73 15.68
CA ALA A 122 19.82 -8.60 16.08
C ALA A 122 20.24 -9.85 16.90
N GLY A 123 21.42 -10.42 16.60
CA GLY A 123 22.06 -11.46 17.43
C GLY A 123 22.17 -12.87 16.84
N ARG A 124 21.48 -13.22 15.76
CA ARG A 124 21.63 -14.56 15.14
C ARG A 124 22.71 -14.56 14.06
N ARG A 125 23.88 -15.15 14.36
CA ARG A 125 25.05 -15.21 13.45
C ARG A 125 25.21 -16.56 12.72
N SER A 126 24.36 -17.57 12.97
CA SER A 126 24.45 -18.87 12.29
C SER A 126 24.17 -18.73 10.79
N PRO A 127 24.99 -19.34 9.90
CA PRO A 127 24.78 -19.28 8.44
C PRO A 127 23.47 -19.91 8.01
N LEU A 128 23.02 -20.98 8.67
CA LEU A 128 21.71 -21.59 8.42
C LEU A 128 20.55 -20.67 8.81
N ALA A 129 20.71 -19.93 9.92
CA ALA A 129 19.71 -18.94 10.33
C ALA A 129 19.66 -17.76 9.35
N VAL A 130 20.80 -17.36 8.78
CA VAL A 130 20.87 -16.34 7.71
C VAL A 130 20.17 -16.82 6.45
N ALA A 131 20.45 -18.03 5.99
CA ALA A 131 19.83 -18.61 4.79
C ALA A 131 18.29 -18.71 4.94
N ARG A 132 17.81 -19.24 6.07
CA ARG A 132 16.38 -19.29 6.38
C ARG A 132 15.75 -17.90 6.43
N TRP A 133 16.44 -16.94 7.01
CA TRP A 133 15.96 -15.56 7.06
C TRP A 133 15.86 -14.94 5.67
N VAL A 134 16.89 -15.08 4.83
CA VAL A 134 16.87 -14.57 3.44
C VAL A 134 15.66 -15.11 2.66
N LEU A 135 15.38 -16.43 2.78
CA LEU A 135 14.26 -17.08 2.13
C LEU A 135 12.88 -16.63 2.66
N SER A 136 12.82 -16.17 3.90
CA SER A 136 11.56 -15.78 4.55
C SER A 136 11.37 -14.26 4.68
N ALA A 137 12.43 -13.48 4.51
CA ALA A 137 12.44 -12.05 4.81
C ALA A 137 11.61 -11.24 3.81
N ALA A 138 11.71 -11.58 2.53
CA ALA A 138 10.94 -10.91 1.49
C ALA A 138 9.86 -11.87 0.97
N ARG A 139 8.60 -11.52 1.17
CA ARG A 139 7.45 -12.32 0.69
C ARG A 139 6.44 -11.43 -0.01
N PRO A 140 5.87 -11.90 -1.13
CA PRO A 140 4.74 -11.22 -1.73
C PRO A 140 3.55 -11.25 -0.76
N VAL A 141 2.84 -10.13 -0.67
CA VAL A 141 1.58 -10.05 0.05
C VAL A 141 0.47 -10.33 -0.95
N LEU A 142 0.01 -11.57 -0.94
CA LEU A 142 -0.99 -12.02 -1.91
C LEU A 142 -2.39 -11.58 -1.50
N SER A 143 -3.23 -11.33 -2.49
CA SER A 143 -4.66 -11.16 -2.29
C SER A 143 -5.25 -12.47 -1.78
N ASP A 144 -5.90 -12.43 -0.63
CA ASP A 144 -6.58 -13.58 -0.06
C ASP A 144 -8.09 -13.34 0.01
N ARG A 145 -8.79 -13.79 -1.02
CA ARG A 145 -10.26 -13.73 -1.06
C ARG A 145 -10.91 -14.64 -0.02
N SER A 146 -10.24 -15.70 0.40
CA SER A 146 -10.77 -16.59 1.42
C SER A 146 -10.69 -15.95 2.80
N ALA A 147 -9.61 -15.23 3.11
CA ALA A 147 -9.50 -14.41 4.30
C ALA A 147 -10.60 -13.33 4.32
N SER A 148 -10.79 -12.64 3.20
CA SER A 148 -11.86 -11.65 3.03
C SER A 148 -13.24 -12.21 3.31
N ARG A 149 -13.56 -13.46 2.91
CA ARG A 149 -14.84 -14.12 3.20
C ARG A 149 -14.97 -14.47 4.67
N ARG A 150 -13.92 -14.99 5.30
CA ARG A 150 -13.91 -15.31 6.74
C ARG A 150 -14.12 -14.07 7.61
N LEU A 151 -13.48 -12.96 7.20
CA LEU A 151 -13.59 -11.68 7.91
C LEU A 151 -14.97 -11.02 7.76
N ARG A 152 -15.68 -11.28 6.66
CA ARG A 152 -17.05 -10.78 6.46
C ARG A 152 -18.10 -11.51 7.29
N ALA A 153 -17.80 -12.71 7.73
CA ALA A 153 -18.72 -13.54 8.53
C ALA A 153 -18.72 -13.22 10.04
N ARG A 154 -18.04 -12.14 10.45
CA ARG A 154 -17.96 -11.67 11.85
C ARG A 154 -18.97 -10.54 12.14
#